data_11da69cfc8709feab147e3f2478bcd3f
#
_entry.id   11da69cfc8709feab147e3f2478bcd3f
#
_cell.length_a   1.000
_cell.length_b   1.000
_cell.length_c   1.000
_cell.angle_alpha   90.00
_cell.angle_beta   90.00
_cell.angle_gamma   90.00
#
_symmetry.space_group_name_H-M   'P 1'
#
loop_
_entity.id
_entity.type
_entity.pdbx_description
1 polymer ?
#
loop_
_entity_poly.entity_id
_entity_poly.type
_entity_poly.pdbx_seq_one_letter_code
_entity_poly.pdbx_strand_id
1 'polypeptide(L)'
;MTHAYGLTETYGPATVCAWQGAWDELQDQEKAAMNARQGVNYAVLDKLDVIDPFTMQPVPPDGETMGEVMFRGNNVMKGYLKNPEATEDATADGWFHSGDLGVMHPDGYIQLKDRSKDIIISGGENISSIEVENALYMHPAVSAAAVVAKEDEKWGETPCAFIELKPDAGVVTEEKIIEFCRENLAHFKCPSHVIFGDLPKTSTGKIQKFILRERTKE
;
A
#
# COMPACT_ATOMS: atom_id res chain seq x y z
N MET A 1 8.72 -6.61 17.98
CA MET A 1 9.00 -6.97 16.55
C MET A 1 9.42 -5.69 15.86
N THR A 2 10.48 -5.66 15.06
CA THR A 2 10.93 -4.47 14.34
C THR A 2 10.44 -4.56 12.90
N HIS A 3 9.72 -3.57 12.43
CA HIS A 3 9.28 -3.48 11.05
C HIS A 3 10.44 -2.95 10.18
N ALA A 4 10.68 -3.58 9.04
CA ALA A 4 11.65 -3.15 8.06
C ALA A 4 11.02 -3.22 6.66
N TYR A 5 11.34 -2.26 5.81
CA TYR A 5 10.86 -2.20 4.44
C TYR A 5 12.03 -2.09 3.47
N GLY A 6 11.92 -2.75 2.35
CA GLY A 6 12.87 -2.73 1.25
C GLY A 6 12.38 -3.56 0.08
N LEU A 7 13.09 -3.45 -1.02
CA LEU A 7 12.79 -4.11 -2.28
C LEU A 7 14.00 -4.95 -2.72
N THR A 8 13.80 -5.82 -3.70
CA THR A 8 14.91 -6.54 -4.35
C THR A 8 15.93 -5.54 -4.91
N GLU A 9 15.44 -4.45 -5.43
CA GLU A 9 16.17 -3.34 -6.03
C GLU A 9 17.04 -2.56 -5.03
N THR A 10 16.74 -2.66 -3.72
CA THR A 10 17.56 -2.03 -2.66
C THR A 10 18.45 -3.03 -1.92
N TYR A 11 18.51 -4.30 -2.38
CA TYR A 11 19.37 -5.35 -1.81
C TYR A 11 19.18 -5.56 -0.29
N GLY A 12 17.99 -5.39 0.22
CA GLY A 12 17.66 -5.56 1.64
C GLY A 12 16.87 -4.40 2.20
N PRO A 13 16.89 -4.20 3.52
CA PRO A 13 16.15 -3.11 4.13
C PRO A 13 16.62 -1.75 3.65
N ALA A 14 15.70 -0.94 3.15
CA ALA A 14 15.89 0.47 2.85
C ALA A 14 15.49 1.35 4.04
N THR A 15 14.52 0.86 4.84
CA THR A 15 14.06 1.54 6.06
C THR A 15 13.91 0.58 7.22
N VAL A 16 13.91 1.12 8.41
CA VAL A 16 13.64 0.40 9.66
C VAL A 16 12.78 1.26 10.58
N CYS A 17 11.73 0.67 11.14
CA CYS A 17 10.95 1.31 12.19
C CYS A 17 11.72 1.25 13.51
N ALA A 18 12.68 2.15 13.68
CA ALA A 18 13.47 2.27 14.90
C ALA A 18 12.56 2.66 16.07
N TRP A 19 12.51 1.81 17.10
CA TRP A 19 11.71 2.09 18.28
C TRP A 19 12.24 3.32 19.03
N GLN A 20 11.35 4.22 19.40
CA GLN A 20 11.70 5.39 20.21
C GLN A 20 11.29 5.16 21.66
N GLY A 21 12.18 5.45 22.63
CA GLY A 21 11.87 5.27 24.05
C GLY A 21 10.63 6.03 24.53
N ALA A 22 10.31 7.16 23.91
CA ALA A 22 9.08 7.90 24.20
C ALA A 22 7.79 7.11 23.88
N TRP A 23 7.86 6.09 23.02
CA TRP A 23 6.71 5.25 22.69
C TRP A 23 6.37 4.22 23.77
N ASP A 24 7.29 3.98 24.72
CA ASP A 24 7.03 3.06 25.84
C ASP A 24 5.90 3.53 26.75
N GLU A 25 5.61 4.83 26.76
CA GLU A 25 4.54 5.47 27.54
C GLU A 25 3.17 5.45 26.84
N LEU A 26 3.11 5.13 25.53
CA LEU A 26 1.88 5.14 24.75
C LEU A 26 0.96 3.96 25.12
N GLN A 27 -0.33 4.07 24.75
CA GLN A 27 -1.26 2.94 24.83
C GLN A 27 -0.95 1.89 23.74
N ASP A 28 -1.38 0.65 23.92
CA ASP A 28 -1.05 -0.46 23.02
C ASP A 28 -1.48 -0.21 21.57
N GLN A 29 -2.63 0.43 21.37
CA GLN A 29 -3.11 0.80 20.03
C GLN A 29 -2.21 1.85 19.35
N GLU A 30 -1.76 2.84 20.10
CA GLU A 30 -0.81 3.86 19.61
C GLU A 30 0.55 3.26 19.32
N LYS A 31 1.06 2.38 20.20
CA LYS A 31 2.30 1.61 19.96
C LYS A 31 2.22 0.80 18.67
N ALA A 32 1.09 0.14 18.45
CA ALA A 32 0.85 -0.64 17.23
C ALA A 32 0.86 0.27 15.99
N ALA A 33 0.22 1.44 16.04
CA ALA A 33 0.22 2.40 14.95
C ALA A 33 1.63 2.94 14.64
N MET A 34 2.44 3.26 15.67
CA MET A 34 3.83 3.68 15.48
C MET A 34 4.68 2.58 14.84
N ASN A 35 4.52 1.34 15.31
CA ASN A 35 5.30 0.20 14.82
C ASN A 35 4.85 -0.30 13.42
N ALA A 36 3.67 0.08 12.97
CA ALA A 36 3.15 -0.25 11.64
C ALA A 36 3.79 0.59 10.52
N ARG A 37 4.42 1.73 10.85
CA ARG A 37 5.13 2.58 9.89
C ARG A 37 6.38 1.87 9.38
N GLN A 38 6.82 2.22 8.15
CA GLN A 38 8.03 1.62 7.56
C GLN A 38 9.32 2.20 8.15
N GLY A 39 9.22 3.35 8.82
CA GLY A 39 10.29 3.89 9.63
C GLY A 39 11.16 4.91 8.92
N VAL A 40 12.41 4.94 9.32
CA VAL A 40 13.43 5.91 8.88
C VAL A 40 14.47 5.26 7.98
N ASN A 41 15.28 6.08 7.34
CA ASN A 41 16.41 5.67 6.52
C ASN A 41 17.30 4.62 7.22
N TYR A 42 17.53 3.48 6.55
CA TYR A 42 18.45 2.47 7.07
C TYR A 42 19.92 2.91 6.86
N ALA A 43 20.80 2.49 7.74
CA ALA A 43 22.16 3.00 7.83
C ALA A 43 23.02 2.86 6.56
N VAL A 44 22.65 1.95 5.64
CA VAL A 44 23.40 1.71 4.39
C VAL A 44 22.83 2.48 3.19
N LEU A 45 21.72 3.16 3.38
CA LEU A 45 21.07 3.98 2.35
C LEU A 45 21.51 5.44 2.51
N ASP A 46 21.91 6.09 1.43
CA ASP A 46 22.39 7.48 1.49
C ASP A 46 21.24 8.46 1.74
N LYS A 47 20.11 8.25 1.08
CA LYS A 47 18.93 9.11 1.21
C LYS A 47 17.62 8.36 0.95
N LEU A 48 16.62 8.71 1.76
CA LEU A 48 15.21 8.37 1.64
C LEU A 48 14.43 9.68 1.58
N ASP A 49 13.45 9.76 0.69
CA ASP A 49 12.50 10.86 0.68
C ASP A 49 11.13 10.42 0.15
N VAL A 50 10.10 11.20 0.44
CA VAL A 50 8.78 11.08 -0.18
C VAL A 50 8.61 12.27 -1.11
N ILE A 51 8.51 12.00 -2.40
CA ILE A 51 8.65 13.01 -3.45
C ILE A 51 7.39 13.02 -4.32
N ASP A 52 6.88 14.21 -4.63
CA ASP A 52 5.85 14.39 -5.64
C ASP A 52 6.45 14.04 -7.02
N PRO A 53 5.96 12.98 -7.70
CA PRO A 53 6.56 12.51 -8.94
C PRO A 53 6.41 13.48 -10.13
N PHE A 54 5.54 14.49 -10.03
CA PHE A 54 5.35 15.49 -11.09
C PHE A 54 6.27 16.68 -10.94
N THR A 55 6.48 17.14 -9.72
CA THR A 55 7.30 18.33 -9.43
C THR A 55 8.73 17.98 -9.04
N MET A 56 9.00 16.71 -8.71
CA MET A 56 10.26 16.22 -8.16
C MET A 56 10.69 16.98 -6.89
N GLN A 57 9.72 17.50 -6.13
CA GLN A 57 9.96 18.14 -4.84
C GLN A 57 9.50 17.25 -3.69
N PRO A 58 10.20 17.25 -2.55
CA PRO A 58 9.74 16.57 -1.36
C PRO A 58 8.36 17.07 -0.93
N VAL A 59 7.48 16.14 -0.53
CA VAL A 59 6.18 16.49 0.05
C VAL A 59 6.34 17.03 1.47
N PRO A 60 5.38 17.84 1.97
CA PRO A 60 5.38 18.27 3.36
C PRO A 60 5.40 17.06 4.32
N PRO A 61 6.16 17.10 5.43
CA PRO A 61 6.19 16.04 6.43
C PRO A 61 4.99 16.18 7.40
N ASP A 62 3.76 16.11 6.86
CA ASP A 62 2.51 16.29 7.59
C ASP A 62 1.81 14.96 7.93
N GLY A 63 2.32 13.82 7.39
CA GLY A 63 1.71 12.50 7.56
C GLY A 63 0.47 12.27 6.70
N GLU A 64 0.12 13.22 5.82
CA GLU A 64 -1.10 13.24 5.01
C GLU A 64 -0.81 13.34 3.51
N THR A 65 0.08 14.26 3.12
CA THR A 65 0.41 14.50 1.70
C THR A 65 1.18 13.31 1.14
N MET A 66 0.57 12.66 0.14
CA MET A 66 1.17 11.50 -0.54
C MET A 66 2.19 11.91 -1.58
N GLY A 67 3.26 11.13 -1.68
CA GLY A 67 4.24 11.14 -2.76
C GLY A 67 4.79 9.75 -2.99
N GLU A 68 5.68 9.61 -3.95
CA GLU A 68 6.42 8.37 -4.18
C GLU A 68 7.59 8.27 -3.21
N VAL A 69 7.76 7.10 -2.60
CA VAL A 69 8.91 6.80 -1.75
C VAL A 69 10.11 6.52 -2.64
N MET A 70 11.13 7.36 -2.57
CA MET A 70 12.30 7.29 -3.43
C MET A 70 13.59 7.12 -2.62
N PHE A 71 14.56 6.45 -3.23
CA PHE A 71 15.81 6.07 -2.58
C PHE A 71 17.04 6.54 -3.36
N ARG A 72 18.11 6.83 -2.64
CA ARG A 72 19.48 6.96 -3.18
C ARG A 72 20.44 6.20 -2.28
N GLY A 73 21.39 5.51 -2.88
CA GLY A 73 22.45 4.82 -2.14
C GLY A 73 23.16 3.75 -2.94
N ASN A 74 24.29 3.32 -2.43
CA ASN A 74 25.11 2.29 -3.05
C ASN A 74 24.48 0.90 -3.02
N ASN A 75 23.45 0.69 -2.21
CA ASN A 75 22.67 -0.53 -2.12
C ASN A 75 21.53 -0.59 -3.17
N VAL A 76 21.25 0.51 -3.85
CA VAL A 76 20.31 0.52 -4.98
C VAL A 76 20.92 -0.23 -6.16
N MET A 77 20.12 -1.04 -6.84
CA MET A 77 20.53 -1.83 -8.01
C MET A 77 21.15 -0.96 -9.11
N LYS A 78 22.00 -1.54 -9.93
CA LYS A 78 22.51 -0.89 -11.16
C LYS A 78 21.48 -0.85 -12.28
N GLY A 79 20.49 -1.72 -12.26
CA GLY A 79 19.45 -1.80 -13.26
C GLY A 79 18.87 -3.20 -13.43
N TYR A 80 17.85 -3.30 -14.25
CA TYR A 80 17.20 -4.56 -14.63
C TYR A 80 17.98 -5.26 -15.75
N LEU A 81 18.15 -6.57 -15.61
CA LEU A 81 18.91 -7.37 -16.55
C LEU A 81 18.31 -7.31 -17.96
N LYS A 82 19.10 -6.85 -18.94
CA LYS A 82 18.70 -6.72 -20.35
C LYS A 82 17.42 -5.90 -20.58
N ASN A 83 17.12 -4.96 -19.68
CA ASN A 83 15.98 -4.06 -19.79
C ASN A 83 16.42 -2.62 -19.47
N PRO A 84 17.09 -1.94 -20.42
CA PRO A 84 17.58 -0.58 -20.22
C PRO A 84 16.45 0.43 -20.06
N GLU A 85 15.35 0.29 -20.78
CA GLU A 85 14.19 1.18 -20.72
C GLU A 85 13.60 1.20 -19.29
N ALA A 86 13.24 0.05 -18.72
CA ALA A 86 12.75 -0.03 -17.35
C ALA A 86 13.81 0.40 -16.31
N THR A 87 15.10 0.30 -16.64
CA THR A 87 16.17 0.80 -15.77
C THR A 87 16.19 2.33 -15.76
N GLU A 88 16.12 2.95 -16.94
CA GLU A 88 16.08 4.41 -17.07
C GLU A 88 14.88 5.01 -16.34
N ASP A 89 13.70 4.43 -16.53
CA ASP A 89 12.47 4.84 -15.83
C ASP A 89 12.63 4.72 -14.31
N ALA A 90 13.14 3.58 -13.83
CA ALA A 90 13.27 3.32 -12.39
C ALA A 90 14.38 4.14 -11.72
N THR A 91 15.31 4.74 -12.46
CA THR A 91 16.44 5.50 -11.91
C THR A 91 16.50 6.95 -12.39
N ALA A 92 15.37 7.48 -12.86
CA ALA A 92 15.26 8.84 -13.36
C ALA A 92 15.65 9.87 -12.27
N ASP A 93 16.14 11.03 -12.70
CA ASP A 93 16.50 12.17 -11.85
C ASP A 93 17.48 11.85 -10.71
N GLY A 94 18.19 10.73 -10.84
CA GLY A 94 19.16 10.24 -9.85
C GLY A 94 18.53 9.70 -8.58
N TRP A 95 17.26 9.33 -8.62
CA TRP A 95 16.54 8.60 -7.60
C TRP A 95 16.14 7.21 -8.11
N PHE A 96 16.04 6.27 -7.22
CA PHE A 96 15.33 5.03 -7.48
C PHE A 96 13.85 5.22 -7.15
N HIS A 97 13.02 5.11 -8.17
CA HIS A 97 11.56 5.16 -8.10
C HIS A 97 11.02 3.80 -7.67
N SER A 98 10.50 3.72 -6.44
CA SER A 98 10.03 2.45 -5.87
C SER A 98 8.68 1.99 -6.44
N GLY A 99 7.90 2.92 -6.97
CA GLY A 99 6.50 2.71 -7.32
C GLY A 99 5.58 2.55 -6.11
N ASP A 100 6.09 2.71 -4.88
CA ASP A 100 5.31 2.66 -3.65
C ASP A 100 5.00 4.09 -3.20
N LEU A 101 3.73 4.38 -2.93
CA LEU A 101 3.26 5.68 -2.44
C LEU A 101 3.23 5.68 -0.92
N GLY A 102 3.61 6.80 -0.34
CA GLY A 102 3.63 6.96 1.10
C GLY A 102 3.52 8.42 1.52
N VAL A 103 3.60 8.63 2.82
CA VAL A 103 3.64 9.95 3.46
C VAL A 103 4.87 10.05 4.33
N MET A 104 5.36 11.27 4.52
CA MET A 104 6.41 11.59 5.47
C MET A 104 5.77 12.17 6.73
N HIS A 105 6.06 11.59 7.89
CA HIS A 105 5.62 12.14 9.18
C HIS A 105 6.57 13.22 9.70
N PRO A 106 6.11 14.13 10.60
CA PRO A 106 6.96 15.18 11.18
C PRO A 106 8.20 14.67 11.91
N ASP A 107 8.18 13.44 12.39
CA ASP A 107 9.30 12.77 13.07
C ASP A 107 10.27 12.05 12.10
N GLY A 108 10.09 12.23 10.79
CA GLY A 108 10.93 11.66 9.74
C GLY A 108 10.65 10.19 9.41
N TYR A 109 9.60 9.59 9.98
CA TYR A 109 9.17 8.25 9.64
C TYR A 109 8.29 8.26 8.40
N ILE A 110 8.54 7.35 7.46
CA ILE A 110 7.63 7.13 6.35
C ILE A 110 6.55 6.12 6.72
N GLN A 111 5.39 6.28 6.10
CA GLN A 111 4.31 5.31 6.12
C GLN A 111 3.83 5.06 4.69
N LEU A 112 3.95 3.81 4.23
CA LEU A 112 3.38 3.41 2.95
C LEU A 112 1.86 3.43 3.00
N LYS A 113 1.27 3.90 1.90
CA LYS A 113 -0.18 3.97 1.73
C LYS A 113 -0.65 2.97 0.68
N ASP A 114 0.04 2.87 -0.45
CA ASP A 114 -0.26 1.89 -1.51
C ASP A 114 0.88 1.85 -2.56
N ARG A 115 0.69 1.05 -3.59
CA ARG A 115 1.46 1.14 -4.82
C ARG A 115 0.80 2.09 -5.80
N SER A 116 1.60 2.83 -6.57
CA SER A 116 1.08 3.77 -7.58
C SER A 116 0.11 3.11 -8.56
N LYS A 117 0.39 1.86 -8.96
CA LYS A 117 -0.45 1.05 -9.85
C LYS A 117 -1.67 0.39 -9.18
N ASP A 118 -1.75 0.44 -7.86
CA ASP A 118 -2.84 -0.18 -7.07
C ASP A 118 -3.82 0.88 -6.52
N ILE A 119 -3.45 2.17 -6.59
CA ILE A 119 -4.36 3.28 -6.31
C ILE A 119 -5.56 3.22 -7.27
N ILE A 120 -6.74 3.40 -6.72
CA ILE A 120 -8.00 3.43 -7.45
C ILE A 120 -8.45 4.87 -7.58
N ILE A 121 -8.65 5.35 -8.81
CA ILE A 121 -9.03 6.74 -9.07
C ILE A 121 -10.53 6.81 -9.32
N SER A 122 -11.29 7.11 -8.28
CA SER A 122 -12.76 7.16 -8.33
C SER A 122 -13.27 8.58 -8.26
N GLY A 123 -13.87 9.08 -9.34
CA GLY A 123 -14.40 10.44 -9.40
C GLY A 123 -13.36 11.54 -9.18
N GLY A 124 -12.09 11.26 -9.44
CA GLY A 124 -10.97 12.19 -9.22
C GLY A 124 -10.33 12.06 -7.83
N GLU A 125 -10.86 11.22 -6.95
CA GLU A 125 -10.29 10.96 -5.62
C GLU A 125 -9.41 9.70 -5.64
N ASN A 126 -8.27 9.76 -4.96
CA ASN A 126 -7.35 8.63 -4.81
C ASN A 126 -7.79 7.75 -3.63
N ILE A 127 -8.06 6.48 -3.91
CA ILE A 127 -8.43 5.48 -2.91
C ILE A 127 -7.28 4.48 -2.78
N SER A 128 -6.75 4.34 -1.58
CA SER A 128 -5.78 3.28 -1.26
C SER A 128 -6.49 1.94 -1.20
N SER A 129 -6.04 0.99 -2.01
CA SER A 129 -6.52 -0.39 -1.95
C SER A 129 -6.21 -1.04 -0.59
N ILE A 130 -5.05 -0.70 0.00
CA ILE A 130 -4.62 -1.19 1.31
C ILE A 130 -5.54 -0.66 2.43
N GLU A 131 -5.99 0.59 2.37
CA GLU A 131 -6.92 1.16 3.36
C GLU A 131 -8.24 0.39 3.37
N VAL A 132 -8.76 0.07 2.20
CA VAL A 132 -10.00 -0.72 2.06
C VAL A 132 -9.78 -2.16 2.52
N GLU A 133 -8.66 -2.78 2.15
CA GLU A 133 -8.28 -4.12 2.60
C GLU A 133 -8.18 -4.20 4.13
N ASN A 134 -7.55 -3.21 4.77
CA ASN A 134 -7.43 -3.14 6.22
C ASN A 134 -8.80 -3.07 6.90
N ALA A 135 -9.74 -2.31 6.36
CA ALA A 135 -11.11 -2.29 6.86
C ALA A 135 -11.79 -3.67 6.70
N LEU A 136 -11.63 -4.31 5.55
CA LEU A 136 -12.17 -5.64 5.30
C LEU A 136 -11.60 -6.71 6.26
N TYR A 137 -10.31 -6.65 6.59
CA TYR A 137 -9.67 -7.56 7.56
C TYR A 137 -10.23 -7.42 8.99
N MET A 138 -10.84 -6.27 9.35
CA MET A 138 -11.51 -6.12 10.64
C MET A 138 -12.84 -6.88 10.71
N HIS A 139 -13.42 -7.26 9.58
CA HIS A 139 -14.67 -8.03 9.55
C HIS A 139 -14.42 -9.46 10.03
N PRO A 140 -15.19 -9.97 11.03
CA PRO A 140 -14.93 -11.26 11.70
C PRO A 140 -14.94 -12.46 10.77
N ALA A 141 -15.70 -12.40 9.68
CA ALA A 141 -15.85 -13.50 8.71
C ALA A 141 -14.76 -13.51 7.62
N VAL A 142 -13.95 -12.47 7.48
CA VAL A 142 -12.94 -12.37 6.43
C VAL A 142 -11.67 -13.10 6.84
N SER A 143 -11.19 -14.00 5.97
CA SER A 143 -9.90 -14.69 6.09
C SER A 143 -8.81 -13.97 5.32
N ALA A 144 -9.11 -13.55 4.07
CA ALA A 144 -8.23 -12.75 3.26
C ALA A 144 -9.05 -11.82 2.35
N ALA A 145 -8.49 -10.65 2.05
CA ALA A 145 -9.10 -9.68 1.15
C ALA A 145 -8.06 -9.09 0.22
N ALA A 146 -8.48 -8.76 -0.99
CA ALA A 146 -7.70 -7.97 -1.94
C ALA A 146 -8.64 -7.03 -2.69
N VAL A 147 -8.22 -5.78 -2.85
CA VAL A 147 -9.01 -4.75 -3.53
C VAL A 147 -8.26 -4.28 -4.77
N VAL A 148 -8.98 -4.20 -5.87
CA VAL A 148 -8.46 -3.71 -7.15
C VAL A 148 -9.44 -2.73 -7.78
N ALA A 149 -8.95 -1.90 -8.69
CA ALA A 149 -9.80 -1.07 -9.51
C ALA A 149 -10.67 -1.92 -10.44
N LYS A 150 -11.94 -1.54 -10.57
CA LYS A 150 -12.85 -1.98 -11.62
C LYS A 150 -13.34 -0.76 -12.38
N GLU A 151 -13.39 -0.84 -13.70
CA GLU A 151 -13.94 0.22 -14.53
C GLU A 151 -15.41 0.53 -14.18
N ASP A 152 -15.74 1.81 -14.10
CA ASP A 152 -17.08 2.33 -13.81
C ASP A 152 -17.41 3.50 -14.74
N GLU A 153 -18.58 3.44 -15.41
CA GLU A 153 -18.99 4.44 -16.39
C GLU A 153 -19.12 5.85 -15.82
N LYS A 154 -19.48 5.97 -14.53
CA LYS A 154 -19.72 7.25 -13.86
C LYS A 154 -18.49 7.81 -13.18
N TRP A 155 -17.71 6.94 -12.53
CA TRP A 155 -16.62 7.34 -11.64
C TRP A 155 -15.23 7.10 -12.24
N GLY A 156 -15.15 6.52 -13.45
CA GLY A 156 -13.93 6.06 -14.08
C GLY A 156 -13.51 4.71 -13.51
N GLU A 157 -13.20 4.68 -12.23
CA GLU A 157 -12.90 3.45 -11.48
C GLU A 157 -13.70 3.39 -10.17
N THR A 158 -13.88 2.17 -9.66
CA THR A 158 -14.47 1.92 -8.35
C THR A 158 -13.74 0.76 -7.66
N PRO A 159 -13.66 0.73 -6.32
CA PRO A 159 -13.09 -0.40 -5.62
C PRO A 159 -13.93 -1.67 -5.81
N CYS A 160 -13.26 -2.75 -6.21
CA CYS A 160 -13.80 -4.10 -6.28
C CYS A 160 -13.05 -5.00 -5.28
N ALA A 161 -13.77 -5.52 -4.30
CA ALA A 161 -13.22 -6.35 -3.24
C ALA A 161 -13.35 -7.84 -3.58
N PHE A 162 -12.24 -8.56 -3.57
CA PHE A 162 -12.20 -10.02 -3.63
C PHE A 162 -11.94 -10.55 -2.22
N ILE A 163 -12.81 -11.45 -1.75
CA ILE A 163 -12.84 -11.88 -0.35
C ILE A 163 -12.84 -13.39 -0.22
N GLU A 164 -11.90 -13.90 0.54
CA GLU A 164 -11.85 -15.27 1.01
C GLU A 164 -12.43 -15.31 2.43
N LEU A 165 -13.51 -16.06 2.63
CA LEU A 165 -14.16 -16.18 3.93
C LEU A 165 -13.51 -17.25 4.81
N LYS A 166 -13.62 -17.10 6.12
CA LYS A 166 -13.24 -18.15 7.08
C LYS A 166 -14.17 -19.35 6.92
N PRO A 167 -13.70 -20.58 7.21
CA PRO A 167 -14.52 -21.80 7.07
C PRO A 167 -15.81 -21.81 7.89
N ASP A 168 -15.83 -21.07 9.00
CA ASP A 168 -16.93 -20.96 9.95
C ASP A 168 -17.74 -19.64 9.83
N ALA A 169 -17.53 -18.89 8.76
CA ALA A 169 -18.08 -17.55 8.58
C ALA A 169 -19.63 -17.51 8.48
N GLY A 170 -20.29 -18.64 8.26
CA GLY A 170 -21.74 -18.66 8.01
C GLY A 170 -22.10 -17.99 6.68
N VAL A 171 -23.33 -17.49 6.55
CA VAL A 171 -23.82 -16.82 5.35
C VAL A 171 -23.48 -15.33 5.41
N VAL A 172 -22.53 -14.90 4.58
CA VAL A 172 -22.14 -13.50 4.41
C VAL A 172 -22.51 -13.08 2.98
N THR A 173 -23.19 -11.94 2.86
CA THR A 173 -23.59 -11.39 1.55
C THR A 173 -22.73 -10.18 1.19
N GLU A 174 -22.74 -9.82 -0.08
CA GLU A 174 -22.07 -8.63 -0.59
C GLU A 174 -22.52 -7.36 0.14
N GLU A 175 -23.84 -7.21 0.33
CA GLU A 175 -24.44 -6.06 0.99
C GLU A 175 -23.93 -5.87 2.42
N LYS A 176 -23.79 -6.97 3.18
CA LYS A 176 -23.26 -6.93 4.56
C LYS A 176 -21.79 -6.46 4.61
N ILE A 177 -20.99 -6.89 3.64
CA ILE A 177 -19.60 -6.43 3.54
C ILE A 177 -19.54 -4.95 3.19
N ILE A 178 -20.35 -4.51 2.22
CA ILE A 178 -20.42 -3.09 1.83
C ILE A 178 -20.92 -2.23 2.99
N GLU A 179 -21.94 -2.68 3.72
CA GLU A 179 -22.45 -1.98 4.90
C GLU A 179 -21.38 -1.86 5.98
N PHE A 180 -20.66 -2.93 6.27
CA PHE A 180 -19.53 -2.91 7.19
C PHE A 180 -18.43 -1.91 6.75
N CYS A 181 -18.11 -1.86 5.46
CA CYS A 181 -17.16 -0.87 4.95
C CYS A 181 -17.68 0.56 5.14
N ARG A 182 -18.98 0.83 4.95
CA ARG A 182 -19.58 2.16 5.15
C ARG A 182 -19.53 2.64 6.59
N GLU A 183 -19.50 1.72 7.55
CA GLU A 183 -19.34 2.06 8.98
C GLU A 183 -17.89 2.40 9.35
N ASN A 184 -16.92 1.94 8.56
CA ASN A 184 -15.48 2.01 8.90
C ASN A 184 -14.65 2.89 7.94
N LEU A 185 -15.24 3.30 6.80
CA LEU A 185 -14.56 4.08 5.76
C LEU A 185 -15.43 5.26 5.29
N ALA A 186 -14.80 6.26 4.70
CA ALA A 186 -15.54 7.27 3.94
C ALA A 186 -16.30 6.61 2.78
N HIS A 187 -17.53 7.03 2.51
CA HIS A 187 -18.45 6.38 1.56
C HIS A 187 -17.86 6.17 0.17
N PHE A 188 -17.08 7.13 -0.33
CA PHE A 188 -16.47 7.05 -1.66
C PHE A 188 -15.36 6.00 -1.76
N LYS A 189 -14.81 5.55 -0.62
CA LYS A 189 -13.79 4.50 -0.54
C LYS A 189 -14.38 3.09 -0.48
N CYS A 190 -15.68 2.96 -0.21
CA CYS A 190 -16.32 1.66 -0.04
C CYS A 190 -16.37 0.90 -1.37
N PRO A 191 -16.14 -0.42 -1.36
CA PRO A 191 -16.27 -1.21 -2.57
C PRO A 191 -17.70 -1.17 -3.11
N SER A 192 -17.83 -1.03 -4.43
CA SER A 192 -19.10 -1.13 -5.14
C SER A 192 -19.44 -2.55 -5.54
N HIS A 193 -18.43 -3.43 -5.55
CA HIS A 193 -18.56 -4.84 -5.89
C HIS A 193 -17.78 -5.69 -4.91
N VAL A 194 -18.36 -6.84 -4.52
CA VAL A 194 -17.72 -7.84 -3.68
C VAL A 194 -17.81 -9.20 -4.36
N ILE A 195 -16.69 -9.86 -4.54
CA ILE A 195 -16.58 -11.17 -5.17
C ILE A 195 -16.00 -12.15 -4.14
N PHE A 196 -16.76 -13.17 -3.79
CA PHE A 196 -16.30 -14.23 -2.88
C PHE A 196 -15.61 -15.36 -3.64
N GLY A 197 -14.50 -15.85 -3.09
CA GLY A 197 -13.77 -17.01 -3.62
C GLY A 197 -12.30 -17.01 -3.22
N ASP A 198 -11.59 -18.03 -3.70
CA ASP A 198 -10.17 -18.21 -3.43
C ASP A 198 -9.34 -17.10 -4.12
N LEU A 199 -8.39 -16.53 -3.35
CA LEU A 199 -7.48 -15.54 -3.88
C LEU A 199 -6.24 -16.19 -4.50
N PRO A 200 -5.84 -15.79 -5.71
CA PRO A 200 -4.62 -16.28 -6.34
C PRO A 200 -3.40 -15.83 -5.56
N LYS A 201 -2.58 -16.76 -5.10
CA LYS A 201 -1.38 -16.49 -4.30
C LYS A 201 -0.12 -17.02 -4.98
N THR A 202 1.00 -16.37 -4.79
CA THR A 202 2.32 -16.89 -5.15
C THR A 202 2.70 -18.05 -4.23
N SER A 203 3.77 -18.78 -4.55
CA SER A 203 4.35 -19.80 -3.66
C SER A 203 4.75 -19.27 -2.28
N THR A 204 4.98 -17.96 -2.16
CA THR A 204 5.31 -17.27 -0.90
C THR A 204 4.07 -16.74 -0.17
N GLY A 205 2.85 -17.00 -0.68
CA GLY A 205 1.58 -16.56 -0.07
C GLY A 205 1.13 -15.14 -0.44
N LYS A 206 1.87 -14.41 -1.31
CA LYS A 206 1.50 -13.06 -1.73
C LYS A 206 0.34 -13.11 -2.74
N ILE A 207 -0.71 -12.32 -2.51
CA ILE A 207 -1.86 -12.22 -3.42
C ILE A 207 -1.44 -11.57 -4.74
N GLN A 208 -1.87 -12.16 -5.85
CA GLN A 208 -1.55 -11.74 -7.21
C GLN A 208 -2.65 -10.81 -7.76
N LYS A 209 -2.64 -9.54 -7.37
CA LYS A 209 -3.65 -8.54 -7.77
C LYS A 209 -3.80 -8.42 -9.30
N PHE A 210 -2.74 -8.65 -10.07
CA PHE A 210 -2.84 -8.60 -11.54
C PHE A 210 -3.84 -9.62 -12.11
N ILE A 211 -3.95 -10.82 -11.51
CA ILE A 211 -4.96 -11.81 -11.90
C ILE A 211 -6.37 -11.33 -11.53
N LEU A 212 -6.51 -10.68 -10.38
CA LEU A 212 -7.80 -10.15 -9.93
C LEU A 212 -8.28 -9.02 -10.84
N ARG A 213 -7.38 -8.15 -11.31
CA ARG A 213 -7.73 -7.11 -12.30
C ARG A 213 -8.25 -7.68 -13.61
N GLU A 214 -7.70 -8.80 -14.09
CA GLU A 214 -8.26 -9.44 -15.28
C GLU A 214 -9.68 -9.98 -15.03
N ARG A 215 -9.94 -10.52 -13.84
CA ARG A 215 -11.29 -11.02 -13.48
C ARG A 215 -12.33 -9.90 -13.36
N THR A 216 -11.95 -8.63 -13.15
CA THR A 216 -12.93 -7.52 -13.13
C THR A 216 -13.42 -7.12 -14.52
N LYS A 217 -12.76 -7.59 -15.60
CA LYS A 217 -13.13 -7.31 -16.99
C LYS A 217 -14.15 -8.31 -17.55
N GLU A 218 -14.38 -9.43 -16.84
CA GLU A 218 -15.39 -10.46 -17.18
C GLU A 218 -16.77 -10.08 -16.64
#